data_38b77ac97fca6c1a407d9e5be78ca70f
#
_entry.id   38b77ac97fca6c1a407d9e5be78ca70f
#
_cell.length_a   1.000
_cell.length_b   1.000
_cell.length_c   1.000
_cell.angle_alpha   90.00
_cell.angle_beta   90.00
_cell.angle_gamma   90.00
#
_symmetry.space_group_name_H-M   'P 1'
#
loop_
_entity.id
_entity.type
_entity.pdbx_description
1 polymer ?
#
loop_
_entity_poly.entity_id
_entity_poly.type
_entity_poly.pdbx_seq_one_letter_code
_entity_poly.pdbx_strand_id
1 'polypeptide(L)'
;MRTILRALLICVLAPAAAAMAQGNPPPAAAAPPSNPLSAHNKTIYGGVKMILLRSAEKMPEENYSFKPTDGVRTFGQVLGHVADSQYAFCSRVLGEKNPAPKIEETKTSKGDLIAALKDAFAYCDKAYDGMTDTSGTQIVKLMGADTPKLGALSVNNVHTVEHYGNLVTYMRMKNIVPPTSDPEFSPRGKN
;
A
#
# COMPACT_ATOMS: atom_id res chain seq x y z
N MET A 1 -66.04 74.50 -28.24
CA MET A 1 -64.72 74.16 -28.73
C MET A 1 -63.94 73.49 -27.56
N ARG A 2 -63.78 72.16 -27.61
CA ARG A 2 -63.16 71.36 -26.58
C ARG A 2 -61.83 70.88 -27.09
N THR A 3 -60.72 71.38 -26.53
CA THR A 3 -59.36 71.00 -26.87
C THR A 3 -58.98 69.74 -26.03
N ILE A 4 -58.74 68.62 -26.71
CA ILE A 4 -58.28 67.38 -26.05
C ILE A 4 -56.76 67.36 -26.03
N LEU A 5 -56.22 67.45 -24.83
CA LEU A 5 -54.77 67.35 -24.57
C LEU A 5 -54.41 65.85 -24.50
N ARG A 6 -53.62 65.36 -25.46
CA ARG A 6 -53.09 63.99 -25.48
C ARG A 6 -51.77 63.97 -24.72
N ALA A 7 -51.73 63.36 -23.57
CA ALA A 7 -50.50 63.05 -22.84
C ALA A 7 -49.81 61.85 -23.45
N LEU A 8 -48.60 62.03 -23.98
CA LEU A 8 -47.70 60.93 -24.38
C LEU A 8 -46.99 60.34 -23.13
N LEU A 9 -47.28 59.10 -22.86
CA LEU A 9 -46.59 58.33 -21.81
C LEU A 9 -45.33 57.74 -22.42
N ILE A 10 -44.13 58.27 -22.07
CA ILE A 10 -42.85 57.73 -22.51
C ILE A 10 -42.46 56.63 -21.51
N CYS A 11 -42.58 55.35 -21.91
CA CYS A 11 -42.03 54.22 -21.15
C CYS A 11 -40.51 54.19 -21.32
N VAL A 12 -39.76 54.53 -20.30
CA VAL A 12 -38.30 54.33 -20.24
C VAL A 12 -38.05 52.86 -19.83
N LEU A 13 -37.67 52.04 -20.78
CA LEU A 13 -37.12 50.69 -20.52
C LEU A 13 -35.67 50.80 -20.02
N ALA A 14 -35.44 50.55 -18.73
CA ALA A 14 -34.13 50.40 -18.19
C ALA A 14 -33.58 48.99 -18.61
N PRO A 15 -32.36 48.87 -19.15
CA PRO A 15 -31.77 47.57 -19.40
C PRO A 15 -31.35 46.93 -18.07
N ALA A 16 -31.93 45.77 -17.72
CA ALA A 16 -31.44 44.93 -16.64
C ALA A 16 -30.08 44.35 -17.03
N ALA A 17 -29.01 44.88 -16.45
CA ALA A 17 -27.69 44.27 -16.57
C ALA A 17 -27.70 42.93 -15.80
N ALA A 18 -27.73 41.82 -16.53
CA ALA A 18 -27.50 40.49 -15.96
C ALA A 18 -26.08 40.40 -15.44
N ALA A 19 -25.89 40.48 -14.14
CA ALA A 19 -24.63 40.17 -13.47
C ALA A 19 -24.34 38.68 -13.67
N MET A 20 -23.52 38.35 -14.67
CA MET A 20 -22.94 37.00 -14.82
C MET A 20 -22.10 36.73 -13.59
N ALA A 21 -22.58 35.87 -12.69
CA ALA A 21 -21.77 35.35 -11.61
C ALA A 21 -20.58 34.57 -12.23
N GLN A 22 -19.41 35.19 -12.21
CA GLN A 22 -18.17 34.50 -12.55
C GLN A 22 -17.86 33.51 -11.41
N GLY A 23 -18.43 32.30 -11.52
CA GLY A 23 -18.02 31.20 -10.70
C GLY A 23 -16.52 30.94 -10.96
N ASN A 24 -15.71 30.95 -9.91
CA ASN A 24 -14.32 30.52 -10.04
C ASN A 24 -14.29 29.15 -10.73
N PRO A 25 -13.44 28.95 -11.74
CA PRO A 25 -13.28 27.63 -12.33
C PRO A 25 -12.88 26.65 -11.22
N PRO A 26 -13.37 25.39 -11.27
CA PRO A 26 -12.96 24.39 -10.31
C PRO A 26 -11.42 24.29 -10.32
N PRO A 27 -10.78 24.05 -9.16
CA PRO A 27 -9.33 23.91 -9.10
C PRO A 27 -8.89 22.85 -10.12
N ALA A 28 -7.89 23.19 -10.91
CA ALA A 28 -7.35 22.27 -11.92
C ALA A 28 -6.98 20.95 -11.25
N ALA A 29 -7.44 19.83 -11.81
CA ALA A 29 -7.05 18.51 -11.32
C ALA A 29 -5.52 18.42 -11.27
N ALA A 30 -4.97 17.96 -10.15
CA ALA A 30 -3.52 17.76 -10.01
C ALA A 30 -3.04 16.86 -11.16
N ALA A 31 -1.92 17.25 -11.79
CA ALA A 31 -1.30 16.42 -12.84
C ALA A 31 -1.05 15.00 -12.29
N PRO A 32 -1.30 13.94 -13.07
CA PRO A 32 -1.03 12.59 -12.63
C PRO A 32 0.45 12.45 -12.26
N PRO A 33 0.80 11.63 -11.25
CA PRO A 33 2.18 11.42 -10.85
C PRO A 33 3.00 10.92 -12.04
N SER A 34 4.28 11.29 -12.10
CA SER A 34 5.18 10.93 -13.22
C SER A 34 5.41 9.42 -13.37
N ASN A 35 5.14 8.63 -12.31
CA ASN A 35 5.31 7.17 -12.25
C ASN A 35 4.09 6.53 -11.56
N PRO A 36 2.88 6.55 -12.16
CA PRO A 36 1.66 6.14 -11.49
C PRO A 36 1.63 4.65 -11.12
N LEU A 37 2.23 3.76 -11.92
CA LEU A 37 2.19 2.33 -11.68
C LEU A 37 3.12 1.95 -10.51
N SER A 38 4.36 2.40 -10.54
CA SER A 38 5.32 2.13 -9.48
C SER A 38 4.93 2.82 -8.16
N ALA A 39 4.40 4.05 -8.22
CA ALA A 39 3.90 4.76 -7.04
C ALA A 39 2.72 4.01 -6.38
N HIS A 40 1.79 3.50 -7.18
CA HIS A 40 0.67 2.70 -6.66
C HIS A 40 1.15 1.38 -6.05
N ASN A 41 2.07 0.68 -6.72
CA ASN A 41 2.66 -0.56 -6.22
C ASN A 41 3.39 -0.36 -4.89
N LYS A 42 4.13 0.75 -4.74
CA LYS A 42 4.77 1.16 -3.48
C LYS A 42 3.75 1.48 -2.38
N THR A 43 2.62 2.09 -2.72
CA THR A 43 1.53 2.35 -1.76
C THR A 43 0.96 1.05 -1.20
N ILE A 44 0.72 0.04 -2.06
CA ILE A 44 0.29 -1.30 -1.64
C ILE A 44 1.35 -1.91 -0.70
N TYR A 45 2.62 -1.88 -1.11
CA TYR A 45 3.74 -2.39 -0.31
C TYR A 45 3.80 -1.78 1.09
N GLY A 46 3.65 -0.45 1.21
CA GLY A 46 3.64 0.24 2.51
C GLY A 46 2.51 -0.24 3.42
N GLY A 47 1.31 -0.44 2.86
CA GLY A 47 0.19 -1.01 3.61
C GLY A 47 0.45 -2.45 4.07
N VAL A 48 0.97 -3.28 3.19
CA VAL A 48 1.29 -4.69 3.48
C VAL A 48 2.39 -4.80 4.54
N LYS A 49 3.48 -4.04 4.40
CA LYS A 49 4.56 -3.92 5.39
C LYS A 49 4.00 -3.59 6.78
N MET A 50 3.12 -2.60 6.86
CA MET A 50 2.54 -2.14 8.12
C MET A 50 1.70 -3.22 8.80
N ILE A 51 0.82 -3.90 8.07
CA ILE A 51 -0.03 -4.96 8.67
C ILE A 51 0.78 -6.17 9.11
N LEU A 52 1.86 -6.53 8.39
CA LEU A 52 2.76 -7.62 8.80
C LEU A 52 3.50 -7.30 10.09
N LEU A 53 4.15 -6.13 10.17
CA LEU A 53 4.85 -5.69 11.36
C LEU A 53 3.93 -5.61 12.58
N ARG A 54 2.73 -5.06 12.40
CA ARG A 54 1.72 -5.00 13.46
C ARG A 54 1.24 -6.39 13.91
N SER A 55 1.10 -7.34 12.99
CA SER A 55 0.74 -8.73 13.33
C SER A 55 1.83 -9.36 14.20
N ALA A 56 3.09 -9.19 13.81
CA ALA A 56 4.23 -9.69 14.56
C ALA A 56 4.28 -9.07 15.97
N GLU A 57 4.14 -7.74 16.08
CA GLU A 57 4.17 -7.04 17.37
C GLU A 57 2.99 -7.45 18.29
N LYS A 58 1.80 -7.61 17.72
CA LYS A 58 0.55 -7.88 18.46
C LYS A 58 0.46 -9.32 18.97
N MET A 59 1.03 -10.30 18.27
CA MET A 59 1.04 -11.69 18.71
C MET A 59 1.90 -11.87 19.96
N PRO A 60 1.37 -12.42 21.08
CA PRO A 60 2.19 -12.80 22.23
C PRO A 60 3.28 -13.81 21.88
N GLU A 61 4.43 -13.76 22.55
CA GLU A 61 5.59 -14.59 22.23
C GLU A 61 5.30 -16.08 22.36
N GLU A 62 4.54 -16.49 23.39
CA GLU A 62 4.13 -17.87 23.61
C GLU A 62 3.32 -18.47 22.46
N ASN A 63 2.75 -17.66 21.59
CA ASN A 63 2.00 -18.09 20.42
C ASN A 63 2.84 -18.11 19.12
N TYR A 64 4.13 -17.78 19.16
CA TYR A 64 4.99 -17.83 17.97
C TYR A 64 5.24 -19.25 17.46
N SER A 65 5.18 -20.25 18.36
CA SER A 65 5.25 -21.68 18.01
C SER A 65 3.91 -22.27 17.57
N PHE A 66 2.81 -21.52 17.64
CA PHE A 66 1.49 -22.00 17.27
C PHE A 66 1.36 -22.27 15.77
N LYS A 67 0.77 -23.40 15.43
CA LYS A 67 0.31 -23.77 14.07
C LYS A 67 -1.05 -24.48 14.16
N PRO A 68 -1.97 -24.27 13.20
CA PRO A 68 -3.28 -24.94 13.21
C PRO A 68 -3.22 -26.46 13.06
N THR A 69 -2.27 -26.94 12.26
CA THR A 69 -2.05 -28.36 11.95
C THR A 69 -0.56 -28.63 11.76
N ASP A 70 -0.15 -29.92 11.76
CA ASP A 70 1.26 -30.28 11.58
C ASP A 70 1.81 -29.96 10.18
N GLY A 71 0.97 -29.92 9.17
CA GLY A 71 1.37 -29.71 7.77
C GLY A 71 1.65 -28.25 7.40
N VAL A 72 1.53 -27.29 8.33
CA VAL A 72 1.73 -25.86 8.06
C VAL A 72 2.83 -25.26 8.94
N ARG A 73 3.35 -24.10 8.51
CA ARG A 73 4.30 -23.30 9.28
C ARG A 73 3.72 -22.82 10.59
N THR A 74 4.56 -22.67 11.62
CA THR A 74 4.18 -21.91 12.82
C THR A 74 4.04 -20.42 12.50
N PHE A 75 3.40 -19.66 13.40
CA PHE A 75 3.29 -18.21 13.27
C PHE A 75 4.67 -17.56 13.06
N GLY A 76 5.66 -17.92 13.88
CA GLY A 76 7.04 -17.40 13.76
C GLY A 76 7.69 -17.81 12.44
N GLN A 77 7.51 -19.06 11.99
CA GLN A 77 8.03 -19.52 10.70
C GLN A 77 7.43 -18.75 9.52
N VAL A 78 6.14 -18.40 9.56
CA VAL A 78 5.53 -17.54 8.53
C VAL A 78 6.21 -16.18 8.47
N LEU A 79 6.52 -15.56 9.63
CA LEU A 79 7.24 -14.28 9.66
C LEU A 79 8.67 -14.39 9.11
N GLY A 80 9.39 -15.45 9.48
CA GLY A 80 10.73 -15.75 8.96
C GLY A 80 10.73 -15.95 7.46
N HIS A 81 9.75 -16.72 6.95
CA HIS A 81 9.55 -16.96 5.52
C HIS A 81 9.25 -15.66 4.74
N VAL A 82 8.41 -14.78 5.30
CA VAL A 82 8.17 -13.47 4.69
C VAL A 82 9.45 -12.64 4.65
N ALA A 83 10.25 -12.62 5.72
CA ALA A 83 11.53 -11.91 5.73
C ALA A 83 12.51 -12.45 4.68
N ASP A 84 12.66 -13.77 4.57
CA ASP A 84 13.47 -14.42 3.52
C ASP A 84 12.98 -14.04 2.12
N SER A 85 11.67 -14.00 1.94
CA SER A 85 11.05 -13.67 0.64
C SER A 85 11.27 -12.21 0.26
N GLN A 86 11.19 -11.26 1.22
CA GLN A 86 11.53 -9.85 0.96
C GLN A 86 12.94 -9.74 0.37
N TYR A 87 13.93 -10.36 1.03
CA TYR A 87 15.30 -10.36 0.52
C TYR A 87 15.41 -11.04 -0.84
N ALA A 88 14.75 -12.18 -1.05
CA ALA A 88 14.81 -12.94 -2.30
C ALA A 88 14.24 -12.16 -3.50
N PHE A 89 13.10 -11.48 -3.34
CA PHE A 89 12.48 -10.69 -4.41
C PHE A 89 13.26 -9.39 -4.66
N CYS A 90 13.55 -8.64 -3.59
CA CYS A 90 14.12 -7.31 -3.72
C CYS A 90 15.58 -7.34 -4.18
N SER A 91 16.39 -8.34 -3.78
CA SER A 91 17.75 -8.49 -4.28
C SER A 91 17.80 -8.73 -5.80
N ARG A 92 16.84 -9.50 -6.35
CA ARG A 92 16.74 -9.71 -7.80
C ARG A 92 16.42 -8.43 -8.55
N VAL A 93 15.46 -7.63 -8.00
CA VAL A 93 15.09 -6.35 -8.60
C VAL A 93 16.23 -5.34 -8.54
N LEU A 94 17.01 -5.34 -7.45
CA LEU A 94 18.19 -4.49 -7.28
C LEU A 94 19.39 -4.97 -8.08
N GLY A 95 19.41 -6.25 -8.52
CA GLY A 95 20.59 -6.87 -9.15
C GLY A 95 21.69 -7.23 -8.15
N GLU A 96 21.33 -7.44 -6.88
CA GLU A 96 22.24 -7.73 -5.78
C GLU A 96 22.18 -9.21 -5.38
N LYS A 97 23.23 -9.68 -4.69
CA LYS A 97 23.19 -10.98 -4.00
C LYS A 97 22.27 -10.85 -2.77
N ASN A 98 21.44 -11.89 -2.51
CA ASN A 98 20.63 -11.94 -1.29
C ASN A 98 21.54 -11.86 -0.03
N PRO A 99 21.40 -10.83 0.80
CA PRO A 99 22.31 -10.59 1.93
C PRO A 99 22.00 -11.45 3.16
N ALA A 100 20.79 -11.99 3.31
CA ALA A 100 20.36 -12.66 4.54
C ALA A 100 19.40 -13.82 4.25
N PRO A 101 19.86 -14.94 3.68
CA PRO A 101 19.03 -16.12 3.47
C PRO A 101 18.84 -16.90 4.79
N LYS A 102 17.73 -17.70 4.85
CA LYS A 102 17.47 -18.69 5.91
C LYS A 102 17.04 -18.12 7.27
N ILE A 103 16.33 -17.00 7.26
CA ILE A 103 15.78 -16.41 8.50
C ILE A 103 14.74 -17.37 9.12
N GLU A 104 13.89 -17.99 8.29
CA GLU A 104 12.89 -18.97 8.72
C GLU A 104 13.53 -20.14 9.48
N GLU A 105 14.72 -20.60 9.05
CA GLU A 105 15.42 -21.73 9.65
C GLU A 105 16.20 -21.36 10.91
N THR A 106 16.65 -20.11 11.04
CA THR A 106 17.65 -19.70 12.04
C THR A 106 17.11 -18.81 13.15
N LYS A 107 15.92 -18.21 12.98
CA LYS A 107 15.29 -17.30 13.96
C LYS A 107 14.01 -17.89 14.50
N THR A 108 13.86 -17.89 15.83
CA THR A 108 12.67 -18.47 16.49
C THR A 108 12.05 -17.56 17.53
N SER A 109 12.83 -16.66 18.15
CA SER A 109 12.30 -15.72 19.15
C SER A 109 11.50 -14.59 18.50
N LYS A 110 10.49 -14.09 19.21
CA LYS A 110 9.70 -12.94 18.76
C LYS A 110 10.59 -11.73 18.43
N GLY A 111 11.53 -11.41 19.32
CA GLY A 111 12.43 -10.26 19.15
C GLY A 111 13.27 -10.36 17.89
N ASP A 112 13.92 -11.51 17.66
CA ASP A 112 14.76 -11.75 16.49
C ASP A 112 13.96 -11.74 15.18
N LEU A 113 12.76 -12.32 15.18
CA LEU A 113 11.91 -12.37 13.99
C LEU A 113 11.37 -10.98 13.63
N ILE A 114 10.98 -10.17 14.62
CA ILE A 114 10.56 -8.78 14.39
C ILE A 114 11.71 -7.95 13.85
N ALA A 115 12.92 -8.08 14.42
CA ALA A 115 14.10 -7.37 13.94
C ALA A 115 14.43 -7.77 12.49
N ALA A 116 14.50 -9.08 12.20
CA ALA A 116 14.78 -9.58 10.86
C ALA A 116 13.72 -9.14 9.84
N LEU A 117 12.44 -9.11 10.21
CA LEU A 117 11.37 -8.64 9.36
C LEU A 117 11.50 -7.13 9.07
N LYS A 118 11.83 -6.32 10.07
CA LYS A 118 12.10 -4.87 9.90
C LYS A 118 13.28 -4.63 8.95
N ASP A 119 14.37 -5.36 9.13
CA ASP A 119 15.56 -5.26 8.27
C ASP A 119 15.26 -5.68 6.82
N ALA A 120 14.51 -6.77 6.64
CA ALA A 120 14.11 -7.24 5.32
C ALA A 120 13.22 -6.22 4.58
N PHE A 121 12.27 -5.60 5.28
CA PHE A 121 11.47 -4.52 4.72
C PHE A 121 12.31 -3.27 4.44
N ALA A 122 13.23 -2.88 5.32
CA ALA A 122 14.13 -1.75 5.08
C ALA A 122 15.04 -1.98 3.85
N TYR A 123 15.47 -3.22 3.62
CA TYR A 123 16.18 -3.59 2.40
C TYR A 123 15.30 -3.43 1.15
N CYS A 124 14.06 -3.92 1.21
CA CYS A 124 13.09 -3.80 0.13
C CYS A 124 12.66 -2.35 -0.14
N ASP A 125 12.62 -1.48 0.87
CA ASP A 125 12.32 -0.06 0.68
C ASP A 125 13.16 0.53 -0.46
N LYS A 126 14.44 0.16 -0.57
CA LYS A 126 15.34 0.63 -1.64
C LYS A 126 14.83 0.27 -3.04
N ALA A 127 14.29 -0.95 -3.20
CA ALA A 127 13.78 -1.41 -4.48
C ALA A 127 12.49 -0.69 -4.87
N TYR A 128 11.58 -0.45 -3.91
CA TYR A 128 10.34 0.28 -4.17
C TYR A 128 10.56 1.78 -4.32
N ASP A 129 11.49 2.38 -3.55
CA ASP A 129 11.79 3.82 -3.59
C ASP A 129 12.48 4.22 -4.90
N GLY A 130 13.37 3.38 -5.41
CA GLY A 130 14.09 3.62 -6.67
C GLY A 130 13.30 3.21 -7.92
N MET A 131 12.10 2.62 -7.80
CA MET A 131 11.36 2.12 -8.95
C MET A 131 10.64 3.25 -9.70
N THR A 132 10.80 3.27 -11.01
CA THR A 132 10.01 4.10 -11.93
C THR A 132 9.22 3.20 -12.89
N ASP A 133 8.18 3.74 -13.55
CA ASP A 133 7.44 2.98 -14.56
C ASP A 133 8.35 2.54 -15.70
N THR A 134 9.32 3.37 -16.09
CA THR A 134 10.30 3.04 -17.13
C THR A 134 11.26 1.94 -16.65
N SER A 135 11.90 2.08 -15.49
CA SER A 135 12.82 1.03 -14.98
C SER A 135 12.09 -0.25 -14.63
N GLY A 136 10.81 -0.16 -14.31
CA GLY A 136 9.94 -1.28 -14.02
C GLY A 136 9.72 -2.24 -15.18
N THR A 137 9.98 -1.81 -16.43
CA THR A 137 9.92 -2.67 -17.63
C THR A 137 11.17 -3.55 -17.81
N GLN A 138 12.26 -3.25 -17.13
CA GLN A 138 13.48 -4.05 -17.20
C GLN A 138 13.23 -5.47 -16.71
N ILE A 139 13.80 -6.45 -17.42
CA ILE A 139 13.58 -7.87 -17.14
C ILE A 139 14.59 -8.40 -16.10
N VAL A 140 14.08 -9.17 -15.15
CA VAL A 140 14.88 -9.99 -14.20
C VAL A 140 14.39 -11.43 -14.24
N LYS A 141 15.22 -12.37 -13.79
CA LYS A 141 14.81 -13.76 -13.60
C LYS A 141 14.14 -13.93 -12.23
N LEU A 142 12.86 -14.29 -12.24
CA LEU A 142 12.11 -14.60 -11.03
C LEU A 142 11.54 -16.02 -11.15
N MET A 143 11.90 -16.91 -10.22
CA MET A 143 11.44 -18.31 -10.22
C MET A 143 11.64 -19.02 -11.59
N GLY A 144 12.73 -18.69 -12.29
CA GLY A 144 13.04 -19.25 -13.62
C GLY A 144 12.40 -18.53 -14.80
N ALA A 145 11.44 -17.63 -14.58
CA ALA A 145 10.74 -16.88 -15.63
C ALA A 145 11.33 -15.47 -15.84
N ASP A 146 11.26 -14.98 -17.07
CA ASP A 146 11.55 -13.59 -17.41
C ASP A 146 10.39 -12.70 -16.91
N THR A 147 10.69 -11.78 -15.99
CA THR A 147 9.69 -10.99 -15.29
C THR A 147 10.11 -9.53 -15.28
N PRO A 148 9.23 -8.56 -15.64
CA PRO A 148 9.51 -7.15 -15.43
C PRO A 148 9.77 -6.85 -13.95
N LYS A 149 10.71 -5.94 -13.63
CA LYS A 149 11.03 -5.57 -12.26
C LYS A 149 9.78 -5.13 -11.47
N LEU A 150 8.90 -4.33 -12.06
CA LEU A 150 7.66 -3.92 -11.42
C LEU A 150 6.73 -5.11 -11.17
N GLY A 151 6.70 -6.08 -12.09
CA GLY A 151 5.99 -7.35 -11.92
C GLY A 151 6.54 -8.17 -10.75
N ALA A 152 7.88 -8.25 -10.62
CA ALA A 152 8.52 -8.93 -9.49
C ALA A 152 8.17 -8.30 -8.13
N LEU A 153 8.11 -6.96 -8.07
CA LEU A 153 7.64 -6.25 -6.86
C LEU A 153 6.14 -6.47 -6.60
N SER A 154 5.33 -6.59 -7.65
CA SER A 154 3.91 -6.93 -7.50
C SER A 154 3.73 -8.35 -6.95
N VAL A 155 4.53 -9.32 -7.42
CA VAL A 155 4.54 -10.69 -6.87
C VAL A 155 4.95 -10.68 -5.40
N ASN A 156 5.95 -9.88 -5.01
CA ASN A 156 6.33 -9.71 -3.61
C ASN A 156 5.15 -9.22 -2.74
N ASN A 157 4.38 -8.25 -3.22
CA ASN A 157 3.19 -7.76 -2.51
C ASN A 157 2.12 -8.87 -2.36
N VAL A 158 1.82 -9.60 -3.46
CA VAL A 158 0.83 -10.70 -3.45
C VAL A 158 1.25 -11.81 -2.49
N HIS A 159 2.50 -12.24 -2.55
CA HIS A 159 3.06 -13.26 -1.66
C HIS A 159 2.97 -12.83 -0.18
N THR A 160 3.28 -11.58 0.12
CA THR A 160 3.20 -11.08 1.49
C THR A 160 1.75 -11.01 1.99
N VAL A 161 0.79 -10.62 1.12
CA VAL A 161 -0.65 -10.63 1.44
C VAL A 161 -1.17 -12.05 1.65
N GLU A 162 -0.73 -13.03 0.88
CA GLU A 162 -1.05 -14.45 1.07
C GLU A 162 -0.67 -14.90 2.48
N HIS A 163 0.55 -14.60 2.91
CA HIS A 163 1.01 -14.97 4.26
C HIS A 163 0.35 -14.14 5.36
N TYR A 164 -0.01 -12.88 5.11
CA TYR A 164 -0.85 -12.14 6.03
C TYR A 164 -2.21 -12.83 6.25
N GLY A 165 -2.82 -13.37 5.19
CA GLY A 165 -4.06 -14.16 5.31
C GLY A 165 -3.90 -15.36 6.25
N ASN A 166 -2.77 -16.08 6.19
CA ASN A 166 -2.46 -17.16 7.12
C ASN A 166 -2.35 -16.63 8.56
N LEU A 167 -1.61 -15.55 8.79
CA LEU A 167 -1.44 -14.94 10.11
C LEU A 167 -2.78 -14.45 10.71
N VAL A 168 -3.68 -13.90 9.89
CA VAL A 168 -5.04 -13.50 10.30
C VAL A 168 -5.79 -14.70 10.93
N THR A 169 -5.74 -15.86 10.28
CA THR A 169 -6.37 -17.07 10.77
C THR A 169 -5.75 -17.51 12.12
N TYR A 170 -4.42 -17.52 12.22
CA TYR A 170 -3.71 -17.91 13.44
C TYR A 170 -4.02 -16.96 14.61
N MET A 171 -4.04 -15.66 14.35
CA MET A 171 -4.39 -14.65 15.35
C MET A 171 -5.82 -14.87 15.88
N ARG A 172 -6.79 -15.09 14.99
CA ARG A 172 -8.19 -15.34 15.39
C ARG A 172 -8.34 -16.60 16.21
N MET A 173 -7.62 -17.66 15.88
CA MET A 173 -7.59 -18.91 16.67
C MET A 173 -7.02 -18.72 18.08
N LYS A 174 -6.26 -17.64 18.30
CA LYS A 174 -5.74 -17.22 19.60
C LYS A 174 -6.52 -16.05 20.23
N ASN A 175 -7.73 -15.75 19.72
CA ASN A 175 -8.59 -14.66 20.19
C ASN A 175 -7.91 -13.27 20.08
N ILE A 176 -7.01 -13.10 19.12
CA ILE A 176 -6.33 -11.84 18.86
C ILE A 176 -6.95 -11.20 17.61
N VAL A 177 -7.41 -9.94 17.73
CA VAL A 177 -7.96 -9.18 16.62
C VAL A 177 -6.84 -8.81 15.65
N PRO A 178 -6.89 -9.25 14.37
CA PRO A 178 -5.88 -8.90 13.37
C PRO A 178 -5.85 -7.40 13.06
N PRO A 179 -4.72 -6.82 12.61
CA PRO A 179 -4.60 -5.38 12.34
C PRO A 179 -5.70 -4.81 11.44
N THR A 180 -6.04 -5.49 10.34
CA THR A 180 -7.07 -5.00 9.40
C THR A 180 -8.50 -5.04 9.94
N SER A 181 -8.73 -5.69 11.08
CA SER A 181 -10.01 -5.74 11.78
C SER A 181 -10.00 -4.94 13.09
N ASP A 182 -8.89 -4.29 13.42
CA ASP A 182 -8.73 -3.50 14.63
C ASP A 182 -9.29 -2.07 14.38
N PRO A 183 -10.32 -1.64 15.14
CA PRO A 183 -10.89 -0.30 14.96
C PRO A 183 -9.89 0.85 15.19
N GLU A 184 -8.85 0.60 15.99
CA GLU A 184 -7.80 1.59 16.27
C GLU A 184 -6.73 1.64 15.17
N PHE A 185 -6.73 0.66 14.27
CA PHE A 185 -5.77 0.56 13.18
C PHE A 185 -6.31 1.21 11.91
N SER A 186 -5.73 2.33 11.50
CA SER A 186 -5.97 2.93 10.17
C SER A 186 -4.71 2.82 9.31
N PRO A 187 -4.71 2.01 8.25
CA PRO A 187 -3.56 1.92 7.35
C PRO A 187 -3.30 3.21 6.55
N ARG A 188 -4.20 4.17 6.59
CA ARG A 188 -4.12 5.48 5.90
C ARG A 188 -3.82 6.65 6.83
N GLY A 189 -3.48 6.39 8.11
CA GLY A 189 -3.40 7.44 9.12
C GLY A 189 -4.81 7.96 9.51
N LYS A 190 -4.93 8.48 10.71
CA LYS A 190 -6.12 9.29 11.06
C LYS A 190 -5.92 10.63 10.35
N ASN A 191 -6.78 10.92 9.35
CA ASN A 191 -6.90 12.26 8.77
C ASN A 191 -7.32 13.23 9.86
#